data_dfe0bf049d6ae24c467d952d7b061512
#
_entry.id   dfe0bf049d6ae24c467d952d7b061512
#
_cell.length_a   1.000
_cell.length_b   1.000
_cell.length_c   1.000
_cell.angle_alpha   90.00
_cell.angle_beta   90.00
_cell.angle_gamma   90.00
#
_symmetry.space_group_name_H-M   'P 1'
#
loop_
_entity.id
_entity.type
_entity.pdbx_description
1 polymer ?
#
loop_
_entity_poly.entity_id
_entity_poly.type
_entity_poly.pdbx_seq_one_letter_code
_entity_poly.pdbx_strand_id
1 'polypeptide(L)'
;MYGMPQGMSPDLFDPSIFLLSGYLFGMLGVLILVALGVGLVTLPIFFLILFTIEQVARIAAASSGGFSSKLVLIMFRGLRRSPLRTSLTYLALFVLTVVLVFLYTILTFIGNVTREKEANFKAIVTHKTMIPSQMKPGHYTRFKDIVLNELPPDMRPVNGEKDIMSWSFVGGSTDPVNKRMDNALFMFCMEPEKILTMMDGLDDLTGDEKVMLEDGVSKMLANKQAIVVSQNRLKKLNVRIGQKIKLYGLNYPDMVFEFEIVGTLPEGKYEGVGFMNKDYLDQLLKQKPPDYMMQDKALNLIWVRLPNKAAFERLNAIVDDGKSFSSPPIKLETASSGIGSWMEAYKDIFFGMKYILSPAMVGIMCLVIANAISIGVRERRTEMAVLKVLGFQPRHVLALVLGEAVLVGVLAGAMAAFISWFGIGNLKLQIAFFGAFIVPTQALIYGPALGVAVSVLGSIGPALSAKNVKVAEVFAKVA
;
A
#
# COMPACT_ATOMS: atom_id res chain seq x y z
N MET A 1 24.75 -38.89 17.80
CA MET A 1 25.07 -37.46 17.69
C MET A 1 25.34 -37.14 16.23
N TYR A 2 24.35 -36.74 15.47
CA TYR A 2 24.50 -36.27 14.10
C TYR A 2 24.55 -34.73 14.15
N GLY A 3 25.69 -34.17 13.72
CA GLY A 3 25.90 -32.74 13.64
C GLY A 3 24.98 -32.11 12.58
N MET A 4 24.26 -31.06 12.95
CA MET A 4 23.54 -30.21 12.01
C MET A 4 24.54 -29.47 11.09
N PRO A 5 24.19 -29.24 9.82
CA PRO A 5 25.03 -28.48 8.91
C PRO A 5 25.20 -27.04 9.43
N GLN A 6 26.42 -26.60 9.61
CA GLN A 6 26.76 -25.21 9.88
C GLN A 6 26.35 -24.37 8.66
N GLY A 7 25.35 -23.51 8.82
CA GLY A 7 24.93 -22.56 7.77
C GLY A 7 23.45 -22.20 7.74
N MET A 8 22.59 -22.82 8.55
CA MET A 8 21.21 -22.34 8.72
C MET A 8 21.15 -21.37 9.90
N SER A 9 20.91 -20.11 9.61
CA SER A 9 20.63 -19.10 10.64
C SER A 9 19.38 -19.50 11.45
N PRO A 10 19.38 -19.33 12.79
CA PRO A 10 18.25 -19.64 13.65
C PRO A 10 16.96 -18.86 13.34
N ASP A 11 17.06 -17.86 12.46
CA ASP A 11 16.01 -16.89 12.16
C ASP A 11 14.85 -17.44 11.30
N LEU A 12 14.99 -18.66 10.75
CA LEU A 12 13.91 -19.30 9.96
C LEU A 12 12.71 -19.76 10.81
N PHE A 13 12.83 -19.78 12.14
CA PHE A 13 11.80 -20.21 13.08
C PHE A 13 11.40 -19.10 14.08
N ASP A 14 11.55 -17.82 13.72
CA ASP A 14 11.04 -16.74 14.55
C ASP A 14 9.51 -16.77 14.56
N PRO A 15 8.87 -16.97 15.74
CA PRO A 15 7.40 -16.99 15.87
C PRO A 15 6.73 -15.73 15.32
N SER A 16 7.44 -14.60 15.29
CA SER A 16 6.92 -13.34 14.72
C SER A 16 6.74 -13.42 13.20
N ILE A 17 7.61 -14.11 12.48
CA ILE A 17 7.49 -14.33 11.03
C ILE A 17 6.31 -15.25 10.73
N PHE A 18 6.09 -16.26 11.56
CA PHE A 18 4.97 -17.19 11.41
C PHE A 18 3.62 -16.50 11.69
N LEU A 19 3.54 -15.66 12.71
CA LEU A 19 2.36 -14.85 13.00
C LEU A 19 2.08 -13.84 11.88
N LEU A 20 3.11 -13.15 11.38
CA LEU A 20 2.96 -12.18 10.30
C LEU A 20 2.52 -12.85 8.99
N SER A 21 3.09 -14.03 8.66
CA SER A 21 2.65 -14.80 7.50
C SER A 21 1.19 -15.22 7.63
N GLY A 22 0.75 -15.64 8.81
CA GLY A 22 -0.64 -15.96 9.11
C GLY A 22 -1.58 -14.75 8.91
N TYR A 23 -1.18 -13.56 9.33
CA TYR A 23 -1.93 -12.32 9.08
C TYR A 23 -2.01 -11.98 7.59
N LEU A 24 -0.91 -12.11 6.84
CA LEU A 24 -0.88 -11.84 5.41
C LEU A 24 -1.75 -12.82 4.63
N PHE A 25 -1.71 -14.12 4.96
CA PHE A 25 -2.59 -15.13 4.36
C PHE A 25 -4.05 -14.88 4.72
N GLY A 26 -4.35 -14.48 5.95
CA GLY A 26 -5.69 -14.08 6.38
C GLY A 26 -6.21 -12.87 5.61
N MET A 27 -5.41 -11.82 5.46
CA MET A 27 -5.76 -10.63 4.68
C MET A 27 -5.97 -10.97 3.20
N LEU A 28 -5.14 -11.83 2.61
CA LEU A 28 -5.30 -12.28 1.23
C LEU A 28 -6.59 -13.08 1.06
N GLY A 29 -6.93 -13.95 2.02
CA GLY A 29 -8.18 -14.70 2.05
C GLY A 29 -9.41 -13.77 2.10
N VAL A 30 -9.40 -12.77 2.98
CA VAL A 30 -10.45 -11.75 3.05
C VAL A 30 -10.55 -10.97 1.74
N LEU A 31 -9.43 -10.56 1.15
CA LEU A 31 -9.40 -9.88 -0.14
C LEU A 31 -10.04 -10.71 -1.24
N ILE A 32 -9.72 -12.01 -1.30
CA ILE A 32 -10.32 -12.94 -2.29
C ILE A 32 -11.83 -13.07 -2.08
N LEU A 33 -12.30 -13.20 -0.84
CA LEU A 33 -13.73 -13.28 -0.53
C LEU A 33 -14.48 -11.99 -0.89
N VAL A 34 -13.92 -10.84 -0.57
CA VAL A 34 -14.47 -9.53 -0.97
C VAL A 34 -14.47 -9.40 -2.49
N ALA A 35 -13.39 -9.75 -3.17
CA ALA A 35 -13.30 -9.70 -4.62
C ALA A 35 -14.32 -10.66 -5.28
N LEU A 36 -14.54 -11.83 -4.70
CA LEU A 36 -15.56 -12.78 -5.16
C LEU A 36 -16.97 -12.18 -5.03
N GLY A 37 -17.30 -11.60 -3.87
CA GLY A 37 -18.59 -10.95 -3.64
C GLY A 37 -18.83 -9.79 -4.61
N VAL A 38 -17.84 -8.92 -4.78
CA VAL A 38 -17.90 -7.81 -5.74
C VAL A 38 -17.99 -8.34 -7.19
N GLY A 39 -17.24 -9.38 -7.52
CA GLY A 39 -17.28 -10.04 -8.83
C GLY A 39 -18.68 -10.59 -9.16
N LEU A 40 -19.36 -11.18 -8.18
CA LEU A 40 -20.74 -11.65 -8.34
C LEU A 40 -21.72 -10.50 -8.59
N VAL A 41 -21.55 -9.37 -7.90
CA VAL A 41 -22.37 -8.16 -8.11
C VAL A 41 -22.10 -7.55 -9.48
N THR A 42 -20.90 -7.63 -10.01
CA THR A 42 -20.53 -7.08 -11.32
C THR A 42 -20.90 -7.98 -12.49
N LEU A 43 -21.23 -9.23 -12.23
CA LEU A 43 -21.56 -10.21 -13.27
C LEU A 43 -22.78 -9.82 -14.13
N PRO A 44 -23.88 -9.30 -13.58
CA PRO A 44 -24.98 -8.74 -14.40
C PRO A 44 -24.52 -7.57 -15.28
N ILE A 45 -23.66 -6.69 -14.75
CA ILE A 45 -23.10 -5.55 -15.49
C ILE A 45 -22.24 -6.05 -16.65
N PHE A 46 -21.41 -7.08 -16.44
CA PHE A 46 -20.63 -7.73 -17.48
C PHE A 46 -21.53 -8.24 -18.62
N PHE A 47 -22.63 -8.95 -18.31
CA PHE A 47 -23.57 -9.40 -19.33
C PHE A 47 -24.32 -8.26 -20.02
N LEU A 48 -24.63 -7.17 -19.30
CA LEU A 48 -25.22 -5.97 -19.88
C LEU A 48 -24.27 -5.31 -20.89
N ILE A 49 -23.00 -5.20 -20.54
CA ILE A 49 -21.94 -4.68 -21.44
C ILE A 49 -21.81 -5.58 -22.66
N LEU A 50 -21.73 -6.90 -22.48
CA LEU A 50 -21.70 -7.84 -23.60
C LEU A 50 -22.93 -7.69 -24.51
N PHE A 51 -24.11 -7.52 -23.94
CA PHE A 51 -25.34 -7.32 -24.70
C PHE A 51 -25.29 -6.01 -25.49
N THR A 52 -24.89 -4.90 -24.87
CA THR A 52 -24.79 -3.59 -25.54
C THR A 52 -23.77 -3.61 -26.68
N ILE A 53 -22.61 -4.20 -26.48
CA ILE A 53 -21.61 -4.35 -27.54
C ILE A 53 -22.14 -5.25 -28.67
N GLU A 54 -22.86 -6.33 -28.36
CA GLU A 54 -23.52 -7.16 -29.38
C GLU A 54 -24.53 -6.37 -30.22
N GLN A 55 -25.32 -5.48 -29.61
CA GLN A 55 -26.26 -4.64 -30.37
C GLN A 55 -25.53 -3.65 -31.30
N VAL A 56 -24.47 -3.03 -30.81
CA VAL A 56 -23.62 -2.15 -31.62
C VAL A 56 -22.99 -2.94 -32.79
N ALA A 57 -22.45 -4.13 -32.50
CA ALA A 57 -21.90 -5.03 -33.54
C ALA A 57 -22.94 -5.45 -34.56
N ARG A 58 -24.21 -5.68 -34.17
CA ARG A 58 -25.35 -5.95 -35.11
C ARG A 58 -25.61 -4.79 -36.04
N ILE A 59 -25.68 -3.56 -35.50
CA ILE A 59 -25.89 -2.36 -36.30
C ILE A 59 -24.70 -2.15 -37.27
N ALA A 60 -23.48 -2.30 -36.79
CA ALA A 60 -22.29 -2.20 -37.62
C ALA A 60 -22.22 -3.27 -38.71
N ALA A 61 -22.65 -4.51 -38.41
CA ALA A 61 -22.70 -5.59 -39.38
C ALA A 61 -23.80 -5.38 -40.45
N ALA A 62 -24.89 -4.75 -40.07
CA ALA A 62 -25.96 -4.39 -41.02
C ALA A 62 -25.56 -3.24 -41.96
N SER A 63 -24.78 -2.27 -41.45
CA SER A 63 -24.37 -1.10 -42.26
C SER A 63 -23.14 -1.38 -43.13
N SER A 64 -22.15 -2.16 -42.67
CA SER A 64 -20.90 -2.37 -43.38
C SER A 64 -20.88 -3.62 -44.29
N GLY A 65 -21.81 -4.57 -44.08
CA GLY A 65 -21.86 -5.84 -44.85
C GLY A 65 -20.60 -6.70 -44.79
N GLY A 66 -19.54 -6.23 -44.11
CA GLY A 66 -18.23 -6.83 -44.10
C GLY A 66 -18.16 -8.19 -43.39
N PHE A 67 -17.27 -9.05 -43.86
CA PHE A 67 -17.02 -10.37 -43.25
C PHE A 67 -16.55 -10.27 -41.79
N SER A 68 -15.71 -9.30 -41.48
CA SER A 68 -15.16 -9.07 -40.14
C SER A 68 -16.24 -8.75 -39.11
N SER A 69 -17.22 -7.92 -39.46
CA SER A 69 -18.31 -7.54 -38.54
C SER A 69 -19.23 -8.74 -38.23
N LYS A 70 -19.47 -9.62 -39.21
CA LYS A 70 -20.20 -10.86 -39.00
C LYS A 70 -19.47 -11.85 -38.11
N LEU A 71 -18.13 -11.93 -38.22
CA LEU A 71 -17.29 -12.77 -37.38
C LEU A 71 -17.33 -12.30 -35.91
N VAL A 72 -17.24 -10.98 -35.65
CA VAL A 72 -17.39 -10.39 -34.32
C VAL A 72 -18.78 -10.71 -33.73
N LEU A 73 -19.84 -10.65 -34.51
CA LEU A 73 -21.19 -11.01 -34.06
C LEU A 73 -21.29 -12.48 -33.61
N ILE A 74 -20.64 -13.41 -34.36
CA ILE A 74 -20.59 -14.82 -34.00
C ILE A 74 -19.88 -15.02 -32.65
N MET A 75 -18.80 -14.28 -32.38
CA MET A 75 -18.08 -14.32 -31.10
C MET A 75 -18.98 -13.97 -29.92
N PHE A 76 -19.72 -12.86 -30.00
CA PHE A 76 -20.64 -12.44 -28.91
C PHE A 76 -21.77 -13.44 -28.67
N ARG A 77 -22.34 -14.00 -29.73
CA ARG A 77 -23.35 -15.06 -29.63
C ARG A 77 -22.79 -16.31 -28.97
N GLY A 78 -21.52 -16.64 -29.25
CA GLY A 78 -20.82 -17.78 -28.64
C GLY A 78 -20.72 -17.64 -27.11
N LEU A 79 -20.34 -16.50 -26.62
CA LEU A 79 -20.21 -16.22 -25.18
C LEU A 79 -21.57 -16.31 -24.44
N ARG A 80 -22.66 -15.87 -25.07
CA ARG A 80 -24.00 -15.92 -24.46
C ARG A 80 -24.63 -17.31 -24.45
N ARG A 81 -24.25 -18.21 -25.33
CA ARG A 81 -24.79 -19.58 -25.39
C ARG A 81 -24.38 -20.45 -24.19
N SER A 82 -23.25 -20.15 -23.55
CA SER A 82 -22.74 -20.88 -22.38
C SER A 82 -22.54 -19.94 -21.19
N PRO A 83 -23.63 -19.40 -20.60
CA PRO A 83 -23.52 -18.33 -19.59
C PRO A 83 -22.79 -18.77 -18.33
N LEU A 84 -23.01 -20.00 -17.84
CA LEU A 84 -22.33 -20.50 -16.64
C LEU A 84 -20.82 -20.54 -16.81
N ARG A 85 -20.34 -21.10 -17.93
CA ARG A 85 -18.91 -21.17 -18.21
C ARG A 85 -18.28 -19.77 -18.32
N THR A 86 -18.93 -18.88 -19.08
CA THR A 86 -18.48 -17.51 -19.26
C THR A 86 -18.47 -16.75 -17.92
N SER A 87 -19.48 -16.95 -17.07
CA SER A 87 -19.53 -16.37 -15.72
C SER A 87 -18.41 -16.85 -14.83
N LEU A 88 -18.15 -18.16 -14.79
CA LEU A 88 -17.08 -18.72 -13.96
C LEU A 88 -15.71 -18.26 -14.45
N THR A 89 -15.50 -18.20 -15.76
CA THR A 89 -14.23 -17.68 -16.33
C THR A 89 -14.04 -16.21 -16.02
N TYR A 90 -15.10 -15.39 -16.21
CA TYR A 90 -15.08 -13.98 -15.84
C TYR A 90 -14.76 -13.79 -14.37
N LEU A 91 -15.47 -14.50 -13.48
CA LEU A 91 -15.31 -14.37 -12.04
C LEU A 91 -13.89 -14.74 -11.58
N ALA A 92 -13.35 -15.85 -12.09
CA ALA A 92 -11.99 -16.26 -11.77
C ALA A 92 -10.95 -15.22 -12.22
N LEU A 93 -11.09 -14.70 -13.45
CA LEU A 93 -10.20 -13.65 -13.97
C LEU A 93 -10.35 -12.34 -13.21
N PHE A 94 -11.58 -11.96 -12.88
CA PHE A 94 -11.88 -10.76 -12.10
C PHE A 94 -11.18 -10.82 -10.73
N VAL A 95 -11.40 -11.90 -9.96
CA VAL A 95 -10.82 -12.06 -8.62
C VAL A 95 -9.30 -12.04 -8.67
N LEU A 96 -8.71 -12.83 -9.58
CA LEU A 96 -7.25 -12.91 -9.71
C LEU A 96 -6.65 -11.57 -10.16
N THR A 97 -7.33 -10.83 -11.03
CA THR A 97 -6.88 -9.48 -11.44
C THR A 97 -6.98 -8.49 -10.29
N VAL A 98 -8.04 -8.52 -9.47
CA VAL A 98 -8.14 -7.67 -8.25
C VAL A 98 -6.95 -7.93 -7.33
N VAL A 99 -6.61 -9.20 -7.07
CA VAL A 99 -5.47 -9.55 -6.23
C VAL A 99 -4.15 -9.07 -6.82
N LEU A 100 -3.95 -9.22 -8.14
CA LEU A 100 -2.74 -8.72 -8.82
C LEU A 100 -2.64 -7.18 -8.78
N VAL A 101 -3.75 -6.47 -8.97
CA VAL A 101 -3.79 -5.00 -8.84
C VAL A 101 -3.46 -4.59 -7.41
N PHE A 102 -3.95 -5.31 -6.42
CA PHE A 102 -3.64 -5.04 -5.02
C PHE A 102 -2.16 -5.29 -4.70
N LEU A 103 -1.58 -6.41 -5.16
CA LEU A 103 -0.14 -6.69 -5.03
C LEU A 103 0.71 -5.62 -5.71
N TYR A 104 0.34 -5.21 -6.92
CA TYR A 104 1.00 -4.13 -7.63
C TYR A 104 0.93 -2.81 -6.86
N THR A 105 -0.23 -2.51 -6.27
CA THR A 105 -0.42 -1.31 -5.44
C THR A 105 0.49 -1.30 -4.22
N ILE A 106 0.61 -2.43 -3.51
CA ILE A 106 1.55 -2.57 -2.38
C ILE A 106 2.98 -2.30 -2.82
N LEU A 107 3.43 -2.94 -3.90
CA LEU A 107 4.80 -2.79 -4.40
C LEU A 107 5.10 -1.36 -4.85
N THR A 108 4.13 -0.70 -5.49
CA THR A 108 4.25 0.70 -5.94
C THR A 108 4.26 1.65 -4.74
N PHE A 109 3.37 1.43 -3.77
CA PHE A 109 3.31 2.21 -2.54
C PHE A 109 4.66 2.20 -1.80
N ILE A 110 5.22 1.01 -1.60
CA ILE A 110 6.53 0.86 -0.96
C ILE A 110 7.63 1.57 -1.76
N GLY A 111 7.63 1.40 -3.09
CA GLY A 111 8.60 2.05 -3.96
C GLY A 111 8.53 3.58 -3.92
N ASN A 112 7.33 4.16 -3.85
CA ASN A 112 7.13 5.60 -3.75
C ASN A 112 7.60 6.14 -2.40
N VAL A 113 7.23 5.48 -1.30
CA VAL A 113 7.67 5.86 0.05
C VAL A 113 9.19 5.89 0.16
N THR A 114 9.88 4.97 -0.48
CA THR A 114 11.35 4.92 -0.48
C THR A 114 11.95 6.08 -1.28
N ARG A 115 11.41 6.37 -2.47
CA ARG A 115 11.93 7.43 -3.37
C ARG A 115 11.75 8.84 -2.83
N GLU A 116 10.59 9.16 -2.25
CA GLU A 116 10.32 10.50 -1.69
C GLU A 116 11.32 10.89 -0.60
N LYS A 117 11.86 9.91 0.14
CA LYS A 117 12.79 10.15 1.25
C LYS A 117 14.25 10.20 0.84
N GLU A 118 14.61 9.72 -0.34
CA GLU A 118 15.98 9.86 -0.88
C GLU A 118 16.29 11.31 -1.35
N ALA A 119 15.27 12.08 -1.74
CA ALA A 119 15.45 13.44 -2.23
C ALA A 119 15.78 14.46 -1.13
N ASN A 120 15.36 14.20 0.12
CA ASN A 120 15.64 15.03 1.29
C ASN A 120 16.60 14.29 2.21
N PHE A 121 17.87 14.71 2.31
CA PHE A 121 18.85 14.12 3.23
C PHE A 121 18.51 14.38 4.70
N LYS A 122 17.37 13.84 5.12
CA LYS A 122 16.97 13.78 6.53
C LYS A 122 17.53 12.51 7.15
N ALA A 123 18.33 12.64 8.16
CA ALA A 123 18.83 11.53 8.96
C ALA A 123 18.03 11.42 10.25
N ILE A 124 17.83 10.19 10.69
CA ILE A 124 17.07 9.83 11.89
C ILE A 124 18.00 9.11 12.85
N VAL A 125 18.02 9.58 14.09
CA VAL A 125 18.72 8.91 15.18
C VAL A 125 17.71 8.12 16.00
N THR A 126 18.05 6.85 16.24
CA THR A 126 17.24 5.93 17.04
C THR A 126 18.12 5.14 18.00
N HIS A 127 17.51 4.49 18.97
CA HIS A 127 18.17 3.46 19.77
C HIS A 127 18.66 2.31 18.87
N LYS A 128 19.88 1.80 19.11
CA LYS A 128 20.51 0.81 18.21
C LYS A 128 19.72 -0.49 18.07
N THR A 129 19.07 -0.96 19.13
CA THR A 129 18.41 -2.28 19.18
C THR A 129 16.96 -2.27 19.67
N MET A 130 16.50 -1.19 20.33
CA MET A 130 15.17 -1.15 20.95
C MET A 130 14.12 -0.57 20.01
N ILE A 131 12.97 -1.26 19.88
CA ILE A 131 11.78 -0.82 19.13
C ILE A 131 10.56 -0.92 20.04
N PRO A 132 9.80 0.17 20.28
CA PRO A 132 10.08 1.54 19.85
C PRO A 132 11.34 2.12 20.53
N SER A 133 12.03 2.99 19.81
CA SER A 133 13.24 3.65 20.31
C SER A 133 12.97 4.43 21.59
N GLN A 134 13.84 4.27 22.58
CA GLN A 134 13.79 5.00 23.85
C GLN A 134 15.22 5.45 24.20
N MET A 135 15.43 6.74 24.27
CA MET A 135 16.71 7.37 24.51
C MET A 135 16.61 8.39 25.65
N LYS A 136 17.73 8.68 26.28
CA LYS A 136 17.82 9.74 27.30
C LYS A 136 17.68 11.13 26.66
N PRO A 137 16.98 12.07 27.27
CA PRO A 137 16.89 13.46 26.76
C PRO A 137 18.25 14.09 26.51
N GLY A 138 19.26 13.77 27.33
CA GLY A 138 20.65 14.23 27.15
C GLY A 138 21.30 13.87 25.82
N HIS A 139 20.84 12.80 25.14
CA HIS A 139 21.31 12.43 23.80
C HIS A 139 21.00 13.52 22.77
N TYR A 140 19.85 14.18 22.88
CA TYR A 140 19.49 15.31 21.99
C TYR A 140 20.47 16.48 22.13
N THR A 141 20.78 16.87 23.37
CA THR A 141 21.73 17.96 23.63
C THR A 141 23.13 17.63 23.10
N ARG A 142 23.61 16.44 23.38
CA ARG A 142 24.92 16.00 22.88
C ARG A 142 24.96 15.87 21.36
N PHE A 143 23.92 15.30 20.75
CA PHE A 143 23.80 15.19 19.30
C PHE A 143 23.77 16.55 18.62
N LYS A 144 23.01 17.50 19.18
CA LYS A 144 22.95 18.89 18.69
C LYS A 144 24.33 19.56 18.75
N ASP A 145 25.06 19.37 19.84
CA ASP A 145 26.41 19.89 19.98
C ASP A 145 27.38 19.33 18.92
N ILE A 146 27.37 18.03 18.70
CA ILE A 146 28.18 17.38 17.64
C ILE A 146 27.86 17.97 16.28
N VAL A 147 26.57 18.06 15.92
CA VAL A 147 26.14 18.51 14.59
C VAL A 147 26.47 19.99 14.35
N LEU A 148 26.33 20.85 15.36
CA LEU A 148 26.54 22.29 15.19
C LEU A 148 27.99 22.72 15.39
N ASN A 149 28.75 22.03 16.25
CA ASN A 149 30.09 22.47 16.68
C ASN A 149 31.22 21.56 16.21
N GLU A 150 31.04 20.24 16.19
CA GLU A 150 32.13 19.29 15.88
C GLU A 150 32.19 18.92 14.39
N LEU A 151 31.07 19.02 13.61
CA LEU A 151 31.13 18.80 12.17
C LEU A 151 31.84 19.96 11.45
N PRO A 152 32.57 19.67 10.34
CA PRO A 152 33.11 20.71 9.46
C PRO A 152 32.02 21.70 8.99
N PRO A 153 32.33 22.98 8.83
CA PRO A 153 31.32 24.00 8.48
C PRO A 153 30.51 23.71 7.20
N ASP A 154 31.14 23.09 6.20
CA ASP A 154 30.53 22.67 4.92
C ASP A 154 29.61 21.45 5.04
N MET A 155 29.66 20.73 6.15
CA MET A 155 28.87 19.54 6.46
C MET A 155 27.75 19.83 7.50
N ARG A 156 27.67 21.03 8.02
CA ARG A 156 26.64 21.43 9.00
C ARG A 156 25.30 21.67 8.32
N PRO A 157 24.17 21.50 9.06
CA PRO A 157 22.84 21.89 8.58
C PRO A 157 22.80 23.33 8.10
N VAL A 158 22.16 23.56 6.95
CA VAL A 158 22.11 24.87 6.30
C VAL A 158 21.44 25.93 7.20
N ASN A 159 20.34 25.57 7.88
CA ASN A 159 19.61 26.46 8.77
C ASN A 159 20.00 26.28 10.25
N GLY A 160 21.11 25.63 10.51
CA GLY A 160 21.62 25.40 11.87
C GLY A 160 20.64 24.58 12.72
N GLU A 161 20.32 25.09 13.92
CA GLU A 161 19.45 24.41 14.87
C GLU A 161 18.00 24.17 14.35
N LYS A 162 17.54 24.95 13.38
CA LYS A 162 16.21 24.79 12.77
C LYS A 162 16.08 23.46 11.99
N ASP A 163 17.19 22.92 11.55
CA ASP A 163 17.26 21.64 10.83
C ASP A 163 17.49 20.43 11.76
N ILE A 164 17.38 20.60 13.07
CA ILE A 164 17.49 19.52 14.07
C ILE A 164 16.24 19.50 14.92
N MET A 165 15.60 18.37 15.06
CA MET A 165 14.33 18.22 15.79
C MET A 165 14.35 16.97 16.66
N SER A 166 13.77 17.07 17.85
CA SER A 166 13.56 15.92 18.74
C SER A 166 12.09 15.46 18.71
N TRP A 167 11.89 14.16 18.83
CA TRP A 167 10.57 13.56 18.87
C TRP A 167 10.38 12.74 20.13
N SER A 168 9.17 12.86 20.70
CA SER A 168 8.66 11.93 21.68
C SER A 168 7.28 11.46 21.26
N PHE A 169 6.95 10.21 21.56
CA PHE A 169 5.61 9.67 21.30
C PHE A 169 4.81 9.69 22.59
N VAL A 170 3.64 10.32 22.56
CA VAL A 170 2.72 10.37 23.69
C VAL A 170 1.40 9.73 23.26
N GLY A 171 1.01 8.66 23.94
CA GLY A 171 -0.30 8.05 23.80
C GLY A 171 -1.14 8.34 25.04
N GLY A 172 -2.39 8.73 24.84
CA GLY A 172 -3.34 8.94 25.93
C GLY A 172 -4.74 8.46 25.56
N SER A 173 -5.52 8.05 26.55
CA SER A 173 -6.93 7.68 26.41
C SER A 173 -7.82 8.72 27.05
N THR A 174 -8.97 9.02 26.46
CA THR A 174 -10.00 9.87 27.08
C THR A 174 -10.71 9.18 28.25
N ASP A 175 -10.63 7.85 28.33
CA ASP A 175 -11.21 7.04 29.41
C ASP A 175 -10.07 6.49 30.28
N PRO A 176 -10.08 6.73 31.62
CA PRO A 176 -9.04 6.24 32.51
C PRO A 176 -9.05 4.72 32.71
N VAL A 177 -10.22 4.09 32.57
CA VAL A 177 -10.42 2.67 32.87
C VAL A 177 -10.43 1.82 31.61
N ASN A 178 -11.21 2.25 30.61
CA ASN A 178 -11.43 1.48 29.39
C ASN A 178 -10.57 2.00 28.25
N LYS A 179 -9.29 1.64 28.24
CA LYS A 179 -8.29 2.11 27.29
C LYS A 179 -8.40 1.31 25.97
N ARG A 180 -9.19 1.82 25.02
CA ARG A 180 -9.38 1.22 23.68
C ARG A 180 -8.77 2.11 22.59
N MET A 181 -8.50 1.53 21.43
CA MET A 181 -8.02 2.30 20.27
C MET A 181 -8.99 3.40 19.82
N ASP A 182 -10.30 3.21 20.04
CA ASP A 182 -11.31 4.18 19.64
C ASP A 182 -11.26 5.47 20.47
N ASN A 183 -10.92 5.36 21.77
CA ASN A 183 -10.81 6.50 22.71
C ASN A 183 -9.35 6.93 22.97
N ALA A 184 -8.37 6.36 22.25
CA ALA A 184 -6.97 6.72 22.37
C ALA A 184 -6.61 7.85 21.39
N LEU A 185 -5.73 8.74 21.78
CA LEU A 185 -5.07 9.73 20.92
C LEU A 185 -3.56 9.53 21.02
N PHE A 186 -2.92 9.30 19.88
CA PHE A 186 -1.47 9.27 19.77
C PHE A 186 -0.97 10.60 19.24
N MET A 187 0.06 11.12 19.86
CA MET A 187 0.60 12.44 19.55
C MET A 187 2.10 12.40 19.33
N PHE A 188 2.55 13.17 18.36
CA PHE A 188 3.95 13.51 18.17
C PHE A 188 4.26 14.75 18.99
N CYS A 189 5.17 14.58 19.93
CA CYS A 189 5.62 15.62 20.83
C CYS A 189 6.94 16.18 20.30
N MET A 190 6.95 17.45 19.89
CA MET A 190 8.09 18.13 19.29
C MET A 190 8.05 19.65 19.50
N GLU A 191 9.09 20.33 19.05
CA GLU A 191 9.10 21.79 18.99
C GLU A 191 8.11 22.29 17.92
N PRO A 192 7.05 23.09 18.28
CA PRO A 192 5.98 23.43 17.35
C PRO A 192 6.44 24.15 16.08
N GLU A 193 7.44 25.01 16.18
CA GLU A 193 8.01 25.74 15.03
C GLU A 193 8.60 24.83 13.95
N LYS A 194 9.01 23.60 14.31
CA LYS A 194 9.62 22.62 13.40
C LYS A 194 8.59 21.76 12.68
N ILE A 195 7.32 21.84 13.06
CA ILE A 195 6.23 21.15 12.36
C ILE A 195 6.16 21.59 10.90
N LEU A 196 6.29 22.90 10.65
CA LEU A 196 6.21 23.48 9.30
C LEU A 196 7.47 23.32 8.46
N THR A 197 8.62 23.00 9.08
CA THR A 197 9.92 23.00 8.39
C THR A 197 10.54 21.62 8.28
N MET A 198 10.22 20.72 9.22
CA MET A 198 10.88 19.42 9.32
C MET A 198 9.95 18.24 9.04
N MET A 199 8.61 18.42 9.14
CA MET A 199 7.66 17.34 8.94
C MET A 199 7.37 17.14 7.47
N ASP A 200 7.60 15.90 6.98
CA ASP A 200 7.39 15.54 5.58
C ASP A 200 5.94 15.74 5.13
N GLY A 201 5.74 16.55 4.10
CA GLY A 201 4.43 16.86 3.54
C GLY A 201 3.62 17.89 4.34
N LEU A 202 4.20 18.47 5.40
CA LEU A 202 3.72 19.69 6.03
C LEU A 202 4.64 20.89 5.70
N ASP A 203 5.88 20.62 5.31
CA ASP A 203 6.84 21.61 4.82
C ASP A 203 6.52 22.12 3.41
N ASP A 204 5.77 21.36 2.60
CA ASP A 204 5.39 21.70 1.21
C ASP A 204 3.93 22.16 1.06
N LEU A 205 3.21 22.40 2.16
CA LEU A 205 1.82 22.86 2.13
C LEU A 205 1.66 24.21 1.44
N THR A 206 0.56 24.38 0.72
CA THR A 206 0.19 25.63 0.04
C THR A 206 -1.27 26.00 0.31
N GLY A 207 -1.63 27.26 0.09
CA GLY A 207 -3.02 27.74 0.20
C GLY A 207 -3.58 27.70 1.63
N ASP A 208 -4.87 27.43 1.73
CA ASP A 208 -5.63 27.52 3.00
C ASP A 208 -5.17 26.51 4.06
N GLU A 209 -4.70 25.34 3.65
CA GLU A 209 -4.21 24.31 4.57
C GLU A 209 -2.94 24.77 5.31
N LYS A 210 -2.05 25.46 4.59
CA LYS A 210 -0.85 26.06 5.20
C LYS A 210 -1.22 27.12 6.24
N VAL A 211 -2.12 28.02 5.89
CA VAL A 211 -2.57 29.11 6.77
C VAL A 211 -3.23 28.54 8.05
N MET A 212 -4.06 27.50 7.90
CA MET A 212 -4.69 26.83 9.04
C MET A 212 -3.67 26.17 9.96
N LEU A 213 -2.65 25.51 9.40
CA LEU A 213 -1.61 24.86 10.20
C LEU A 213 -0.70 25.90 10.88
N GLU A 214 -0.34 26.97 10.19
CA GLU A 214 0.43 28.10 10.75
C GLU A 214 -0.28 28.77 11.94
N ASP A 215 -1.60 29.00 11.84
CA ASP A 215 -2.41 29.49 12.94
C ASP A 215 -2.40 28.52 14.13
N GLY A 216 -2.57 27.20 13.86
CA GLY A 216 -2.50 26.17 14.89
C GLY A 216 -1.14 26.13 15.60
N VAL A 217 -0.03 26.17 14.83
CA VAL A 217 1.34 26.21 15.37
C VAL A 217 1.57 27.48 16.19
N SER A 218 1.10 28.64 15.73
CA SER A 218 1.19 29.90 16.48
C SER A 218 0.50 29.80 17.84
N LYS A 219 -0.67 29.20 17.89
CA LYS A 219 -1.41 28.96 19.15
C LYS A 219 -0.69 27.95 20.05
N MET A 220 -0.02 26.90 19.48
CA MET A 220 0.82 25.96 20.23
C MET A 220 2.06 26.62 20.83
N LEU A 221 2.61 27.65 20.20
CA LEU A 221 3.72 28.46 20.76
C LEU A 221 3.26 29.35 21.92
N ALA A 222 2.07 29.93 21.79
CA ALA A 222 1.49 30.76 22.83
C ALA A 222 0.99 29.98 24.07
N ASN A 223 0.45 28.77 23.84
CA ASN A 223 -0.08 27.90 24.89
C ASN A 223 0.52 26.48 24.77
N LYS A 224 1.33 26.08 25.73
CA LYS A 224 2.00 24.76 25.74
C LYS A 224 1.04 23.58 25.84
N GLN A 225 -0.18 23.76 26.34
CA GLN A 225 -1.24 22.76 26.39
C GLN A 225 -2.05 22.68 25.09
N ALA A 226 -1.80 23.57 24.13
CA ALA A 226 -2.47 23.56 22.85
C ALA A 226 -1.97 22.41 21.98
N ILE A 227 -2.92 21.73 21.29
CA ILE A 227 -2.64 20.65 20.36
C ILE A 227 -3.37 20.86 19.02
N VAL A 228 -2.75 20.34 17.98
CA VAL A 228 -3.36 20.22 16.66
C VAL A 228 -3.62 18.73 16.39
N VAL A 229 -4.84 18.38 15.99
CA VAL A 229 -5.29 16.98 15.87
C VAL A 229 -5.87 16.75 14.49
N SER A 230 -5.65 15.57 13.91
CA SER A 230 -6.24 15.23 12.62
C SER A 230 -7.77 15.24 12.64
N GLN A 231 -8.40 15.70 11.55
CA GLN A 231 -9.83 15.83 11.45
C GLN A 231 -10.57 14.50 11.67
N ASN A 232 -10.02 13.41 11.15
CA ASN A 232 -10.57 12.07 11.36
C ASN A 232 -10.60 11.68 12.85
N ARG A 233 -9.54 12.06 13.60
CA ARG A 233 -9.46 11.74 15.04
C ARG A 233 -10.42 12.57 15.86
N LEU A 234 -10.60 13.85 15.51
CA LEU A 234 -11.62 14.71 16.14
C LEU A 234 -13.02 14.10 16.01
N LYS A 235 -13.37 13.63 14.82
CA LYS A 235 -14.66 12.96 14.56
C LYS A 235 -14.84 11.69 15.40
N LYS A 236 -13.81 10.83 15.46
CA LYS A 236 -13.85 9.57 16.23
C LYS A 236 -13.95 9.80 17.73
N LEU A 237 -13.25 10.77 18.26
CA LEU A 237 -13.31 11.14 19.69
C LEU A 237 -14.52 12.01 20.04
N ASN A 238 -15.31 12.42 19.05
CA ASN A 238 -16.46 13.32 19.19
C ASN A 238 -16.09 14.64 19.90
N VAL A 239 -14.96 15.24 19.53
CA VAL A 239 -14.45 16.50 20.10
C VAL A 239 -14.31 17.56 19.00
N ARG A 240 -14.27 18.85 19.41
CA ARG A 240 -14.24 20.00 18.50
C ARG A 240 -13.06 20.93 18.79
N ILE A 241 -12.68 21.73 17.81
CA ILE A 241 -11.71 22.82 17.99
C ILE A 241 -12.23 23.77 19.06
N GLY A 242 -11.36 24.25 19.97
CA GLY A 242 -11.66 25.05 21.14
C GLY A 242 -12.02 24.23 22.38
N GLN A 243 -12.19 22.94 22.28
CA GLN A 243 -12.54 22.08 23.41
C GLN A 243 -11.30 21.67 24.20
N LYS A 244 -11.42 21.66 25.52
CA LYS A 244 -10.41 21.07 26.42
C LYS A 244 -10.70 19.59 26.63
N ILE A 245 -9.64 18.78 26.56
CA ILE A 245 -9.70 17.33 26.76
C ILE A 245 -8.69 16.89 27.80
N LYS A 246 -9.02 15.84 28.53
CA LYS A 246 -8.08 15.14 29.42
C LYS A 246 -7.72 13.79 28.81
N LEU A 247 -6.41 13.48 28.77
CA LEU A 247 -5.91 12.23 28.31
C LEU A 247 -5.11 11.54 29.42
N TYR A 248 -5.48 10.32 29.71
CA TYR A 248 -4.78 9.45 30.67
C TYR A 248 -3.69 8.68 29.93
N GLY A 249 -2.45 8.84 30.36
CA GLY A 249 -1.28 8.28 29.68
C GLY A 249 -1.36 6.78 29.45
N LEU A 250 -1.02 6.36 28.23
CA LEU A 250 -0.89 4.95 27.83
C LEU A 250 0.56 4.48 28.00
N ASN A 251 1.50 5.25 27.47
CA ASN A 251 2.93 4.98 27.56
C ASN A 251 3.64 5.84 28.62
N TYR A 252 2.94 6.75 29.28
CA TYR A 252 3.38 7.51 30.45
C TYR A 252 2.46 7.17 31.63
N PRO A 253 2.71 6.08 32.37
CA PRO A 253 1.88 5.67 33.49
C PRO A 253 1.76 6.82 34.52
N ASP A 254 0.59 6.92 35.14
CA ASP A 254 0.28 7.91 36.18
C ASP A 254 0.45 9.38 35.75
N MET A 255 0.45 9.65 34.44
CA MET A 255 0.38 10.99 33.90
C MET A 255 -1.01 11.28 33.32
N VAL A 256 -1.52 12.46 33.64
CA VAL A 256 -2.74 13.03 33.05
C VAL A 256 -2.35 14.27 32.27
N PHE A 257 -2.70 14.29 31.01
CA PHE A 257 -2.45 15.41 30.12
C PHE A 257 -3.74 16.22 29.95
N GLU A 258 -3.66 17.52 30.11
CA GLU A 258 -4.76 18.43 29.83
C GLU A 258 -4.43 19.24 28.59
N PHE A 259 -5.27 19.13 27.58
CA PHE A 259 -5.04 19.75 26.28
C PHE A 259 -6.19 20.64 25.86
N GLU A 260 -5.89 21.67 25.09
CA GLU A 260 -6.82 22.46 24.33
C GLU A 260 -6.61 22.23 22.83
N ILE A 261 -7.67 21.85 22.12
CA ILE A 261 -7.61 21.59 20.66
C ILE A 261 -7.70 22.94 19.95
N VAL A 262 -6.63 23.39 19.32
CA VAL A 262 -6.56 24.72 18.69
C VAL A 262 -6.64 24.70 17.17
N GLY A 263 -6.47 23.54 16.55
CA GLY A 263 -6.48 23.43 15.10
C GLY A 263 -6.56 21.98 14.61
N THR A 264 -6.62 21.83 13.30
CA THR A 264 -6.62 20.54 12.63
C THR A 264 -5.41 20.38 11.72
N LEU A 265 -4.99 19.12 11.54
CA LEU A 265 -4.02 18.75 10.53
C LEU A 265 -4.70 18.62 9.17
N PRO A 266 -3.99 18.95 8.05
CA PRO A 266 -4.46 18.66 6.70
C PRO A 266 -4.76 17.17 6.50
N GLU A 267 -5.62 16.85 5.55
CA GLU A 267 -5.85 15.46 5.15
C GLU A 267 -4.56 14.87 4.55
N GLY A 268 -4.14 13.67 4.97
CA GLY A 268 -2.96 13.02 4.40
C GLY A 268 -2.13 12.21 5.39
N LYS A 269 -0.80 12.40 5.41
CA LYS A 269 0.19 11.53 6.09
C LYS A 269 0.01 11.40 7.61
N TYR A 270 -0.60 12.39 8.26
CA TYR A 270 -0.73 12.45 9.73
C TYR A 270 -2.17 12.21 10.21
N GLU A 271 -2.97 11.50 9.44
CA GLU A 271 -4.31 11.12 9.89
C GLU A 271 -4.26 10.16 11.10
N GLY A 272 -5.16 10.38 12.03
CA GLY A 272 -5.26 9.56 13.25
C GLY A 272 -4.35 9.96 14.40
N VAL A 273 -3.50 10.97 14.22
CA VAL A 273 -2.59 11.49 15.24
C VAL A 273 -2.82 12.96 15.54
N GLY A 274 -2.15 13.47 16.57
CA GLY A 274 -2.05 14.89 16.87
C GLY A 274 -0.60 15.31 17.08
N PHE A 275 -0.37 16.62 17.14
CA PHE A 275 0.90 17.23 17.53
C PHE A 275 0.74 17.98 18.85
N MET A 276 1.73 17.83 19.74
CA MET A 276 1.78 18.54 21.01
C MET A 276 3.15 19.21 21.22
N ASN A 277 3.16 20.24 22.04
CA ASN A 277 4.37 20.98 22.38
C ASN A 277 5.26 20.13 23.32
N LYS A 278 6.54 20.00 22.98
CA LYS A 278 7.54 19.26 23.75
C LYS A 278 7.78 19.88 25.14
N ASP A 279 7.77 21.19 25.23
CA ASP A 279 7.95 21.88 26.51
C ASP A 279 6.88 21.48 27.55
N TYR A 280 5.66 21.12 27.11
CA TYR A 280 4.62 20.67 28.04
C TYR A 280 4.97 19.30 28.62
N LEU A 281 5.42 18.36 27.77
CA LEU A 281 5.88 17.05 28.25
C LEU A 281 7.06 17.19 29.21
N ASP A 282 8.07 18.00 28.84
CA ASP A 282 9.25 18.23 29.66
C ASP A 282 8.90 18.87 31.02
N GLN A 283 7.90 19.76 31.07
CA GLN A 283 7.37 20.34 32.33
C GLN A 283 6.70 19.27 33.20
N LEU A 284 5.88 18.42 32.63
CA LEU A 284 5.22 17.35 33.38
C LEU A 284 6.21 16.29 33.88
N LEU A 285 7.24 15.96 33.10
CA LEU A 285 8.29 15.06 33.52
C LEU A 285 9.09 15.64 34.71
N LYS A 286 9.42 16.93 34.67
CA LYS A 286 10.10 17.62 35.80
C LYS A 286 9.33 17.59 37.11
N GLN A 287 8.00 17.45 37.08
CA GLN A 287 7.17 17.32 38.24
C GLN A 287 7.10 15.89 38.82
N LYS A 288 7.59 14.93 38.09
CA LYS A 288 7.68 13.53 38.54
C LYS A 288 8.95 13.30 39.36
N PRO A 289 8.95 12.27 40.23
CA PRO A 289 10.15 11.88 40.97
C PRO A 289 11.29 11.49 40.01
N PRO A 290 12.57 11.64 40.42
CA PRO A 290 13.72 11.32 39.59
C PRO A 290 13.80 9.86 39.15
N ASP A 291 13.18 8.96 39.88
CA ASP A 291 13.10 7.52 39.59
C ASP A 291 11.90 7.14 38.70
N TYR A 292 11.13 8.13 38.22
CA TYR A 292 10.03 7.87 37.30
C TYR A 292 10.55 7.20 36.01
N MET A 293 9.99 6.04 35.68
CA MET A 293 10.51 5.14 34.66
C MET A 293 10.65 5.75 33.25
N MET A 294 9.89 6.81 32.93
CA MET A 294 9.96 7.48 31.64
C MET A 294 10.91 8.69 31.62
N GLN A 295 11.52 9.05 32.76
CA GLN A 295 12.44 10.18 32.86
C GLN A 295 13.61 10.07 31.87
N ASP A 296 14.21 8.89 31.78
CA ASP A 296 15.35 8.56 30.91
C ASP A 296 14.96 7.93 29.56
N LYS A 297 13.65 7.85 29.24
CA LYS A 297 13.14 7.14 28.07
C LYS A 297 12.21 8.00 27.19
N ALA A 298 12.09 9.27 27.53
CA ALA A 298 11.12 10.17 26.90
C ALA A 298 11.50 10.58 25.46
N LEU A 299 12.75 10.46 25.06
CA LEU A 299 13.21 10.78 23.72
C LEU A 299 13.11 9.54 22.83
N ASN A 300 12.35 9.62 21.76
CA ASN A 300 12.19 8.50 20.83
C ASN A 300 13.05 8.66 19.58
N LEU A 301 13.02 9.83 18.93
CA LEU A 301 13.75 10.08 17.69
C LEU A 301 14.44 11.43 17.73
N ILE A 302 15.55 11.56 16.98
CA ILE A 302 16.09 12.87 16.61
C ILE A 302 16.15 12.90 15.09
N TRP A 303 15.66 13.96 14.49
CA TRP A 303 15.77 14.21 13.06
C TRP A 303 16.76 15.32 12.80
N VAL A 304 17.57 15.16 11.76
CA VAL A 304 18.48 16.19 11.29
C VAL A 304 18.46 16.24 9.77
N ARG A 305 18.38 17.44 9.21
CA ARG A 305 18.54 17.66 7.76
C ARG A 305 19.99 18.00 7.47
N LEU A 306 20.66 17.17 6.68
CA LEU A 306 22.05 17.32 6.32
C LEU A 306 22.19 17.82 4.87
N PRO A 307 23.25 18.57 4.52
CA PRO A 307 23.39 19.13 3.19
C PRO A 307 23.69 18.09 2.11
N ASN A 308 24.33 16.99 2.47
CA ASN A 308 24.74 15.97 1.49
C ASN A 308 25.07 14.62 2.17
N LYS A 309 25.34 13.61 1.35
CA LYS A 309 25.69 12.26 1.80
C LYS A 309 27.02 12.21 2.58
N ALA A 310 28.00 13.03 2.20
CA ALA A 310 29.30 13.06 2.90
C ALA A 310 29.13 13.54 4.36
N ALA A 311 28.26 14.52 4.60
CA ALA A 311 27.89 14.96 5.95
C ALA A 311 27.24 13.83 6.76
N PHE A 312 26.37 13.05 6.15
CA PHE A 312 25.76 11.87 6.77
C PHE A 312 26.82 10.81 7.13
N GLU A 313 27.68 10.45 6.20
CA GLU A 313 28.73 9.44 6.43
C GLU A 313 29.69 9.87 7.55
N ARG A 314 30.06 11.16 7.58
CA ARG A 314 30.90 11.71 8.64
C ARG A 314 30.21 11.68 10.00
N LEU A 315 28.95 12.11 10.06
CA LEU A 315 28.17 12.10 11.30
C LEU A 315 27.94 10.66 11.79
N ASN A 316 27.64 9.74 10.86
CA ASN A 316 27.45 8.32 11.19
C ASN A 316 28.72 7.72 11.80
N ALA A 317 29.90 8.03 11.28
CA ALA A 317 31.17 7.58 11.85
C ALA A 317 31.39 8.09 13.29
N ILE A 318 30.94 9.33 13.62
CA ILE A 318 31.03 9.88 14.97
C ILE A 318 30.04 9.19 15.92
N VAL A 319 28.82 8.91 15.44
CA VAL A 319 27.78 8.24 16.23
C VAL A 319 28.14 6.78 16.50
N ASP A 320 28.68 6.08 15.51
CA ASP A 320 28.98 4.64 15.60
C ASP A 320 30.30 4.33 16.35
N ASP A 321 31.17 5.33 16.56
CA ASP A 321 32.41 5.20 17.38
C ASP A 321 32.13 4.84 18.85
N GLY A 322 30.88 4.93 19.29
CA GLY A 322 30.39 4.49 20.61
C GLY A 322 30.91 5.32 21.80
N LYS A 323 31.84 6.26 21.59
CA LYS A 323 32.40 7.09 22.66
C LYS A 323 31.45 8.14 23.16
N SER A 324 30.70 8.75 22.24
CA SER A 324 29.74 9.82 22.55
C SER A 324 28.40 9.32 23.04
N PHE A 325 27.98 8.10 22.64
CA PHE A 325 26.68 7.52 22.90
C PHE A 325 26.77 6.04 23.30
N SER A 326 27.24 5.78 24.52
CA SER A 326 27.47 4.41 25.02
C SER A 326 26.26 3.85 25.81
N SER A 327 25.41 4.71 26.39
CA SER A 327 24.32 4.27 27.28
C SER A 327 23.10 5.20 27.21
N PRO A 328 22.07 4.83 26.49
CA PRO A 328 21.99 3.71 25.54
C PRO A 328 22.72 3.96 24.22
N PRO A 329 23.16 2.91 23.51
CA PRO A 329 23.75 3.07 22.20
C PRO A 329 22.72 3.51 21.17
N ILE A 330 23.09 4.43 20.30
CA ILE A 330 22.22 4.97 19.23
C ILE A 330 22.80 4.59 17.87
N LYS A 331 21.99 4.71 16.83
CA LYS A 331 22.38 4.59 15.42
C LYS A 331 21.81 5.75 14.63
N LEU A 332 22.54 6.12 13.58
CA LEU A 332 22.07 7.11 12.60
C LEU A 332 21.64 6.39 11.33
N GLU A 333 20.43 6.66 10.90
CA GLU A 333 19.88 6.11 9.65
C GLU A 333 19.35 7.26 8.80
N THR A 334 19.41 7.13 7.47
CA THR A 334 18.64 8.06 6.62
C THR A 334 17.16 7.75 6.76
N ALA A 335 16.30 8.69 6.44
CA ALA A 335 14.85 8.42 6.41
C ALA A 335 14.51 7.29 5.42
N SER A 336 15.32 7.13 4.36
CA SER A 336 15.25 6.01 3.43
C SER A 336 15.86 4.72 4.01
N SER A 337 16.94 4.78 4.80
CA SER A 337 17.55 3.58 5.39
C SER A 337 16.79 3.04 6.59
N GLY A 338 16.10 3.89 7.37
CA GLY A 338 15.20 3.43 8.44
C GLY A 338 14.02 2.64 7.88
N ILE A 339 13.46 3.08 6.75
CA ILE A 339 12.48 2.30 5.97
C ILE A 339 13.18 1.13 5.27
N GLY A 340 14.42 1.33 4.80
CA GLY A 340 15.23 0.31 4.17
C GLY A 340 15.52 -0.86 5.09
N SER A 341 15.90 -0.63 6.36
CA SER A 341 16.13 -1.71 7.33
C SER A 341 14.84 -2.43 7.71
N TRP A 342 13.71 -1.71 7.79
CA TRP A 342 12.39 -2.33 7.92
C TRP A 342 12.04 -3.14 6.65
N MET A 343 12.27 -2.58 5.46
CA MET A 343 12.08 -3.30 4.20
C MET A 343 13.02 -4.49 4.05
N GLU A 344 14.23 -4.42 4.58
CA GLU A 344 15.19 -5.53 4.54
C GLU A 344 14.70 -6.71 5.38
N ALA A 345 14.08 -6.46 6.53
CA ALA A 345 13.44 -7.50 7.32
C ALA A 345 12.28 -8.20 6.57
N TYR A 346 11.62 -7.50 5.65
CA TYR A 346 10.52 -8.05 4.84
C TYR A 346 10.88 -8.31 3.37
N LYS A 347 12.15 -8.16 3.01
CA LYS A 347 12.66 -8.29 1.63
C LYS A 347 12.27 -9.61 0.98
N ASP A 348 12.36 -10.71 1.73
CA ASP A 348 12.02 -12.03 1.22
C ASP A 348 10.52 -12.18 0.94
N ILE A 349 9.67 -11.54 1.74
CA ILE A 349 8.23 -11.49 1.51
C ILE A 349 7.93 -10.69 0.24
N PHE A 350 8.50 -9.52 0.07
CA PHE A 350 8.31 -8.71 -1.14
C PHE A 350 8.88 -9.38 -2.38
N PHE A 351 10.03 -10.03 -2.25
CA PHE A 351 10.60 -10.85 -3.31
C PHE A 351 9.64 -12.00 -3.68
N GLY A 352 9.12 -12.72 -2.70
CA GLY A 352 8.14 -13.79 -2.90
C GLY A 352 6.85 -13.28 -3.58
N MET A 353 6.32 -12.14 -3.16
CA MET A 353 5.15 -11.51 -3.78
C MET A 353 5.40 -11.14 -5.25
N LYS A 354 6.54 -10.52 -5.54
CA LYS A 354 6.88 -10.02 -6.88
C LYS A 354 7.26 -11.13 -7.84
N TYR A 355 8.13 -12.06 -7.42
CA TYR A 355 8.79 -13.00 -8.33
C TYR A 355 8.21 -14.43 -8.27
N ILE A 356 7.45 -14.76 -7.24
CA ILE A 356 6.82 -16.08 -7.09
C ILE A 356 5.30 -15.97 -7.18
N LEU A 357 4.67 -15.20 -6.31
CA LEU A 357 3.21 -15.14 -6.22
C LEU A 357 2.58 -14.50 -7.47
N SER A 358 3.09 -13.37 -7.94
CA SER A 358 2.54 -12.69 -9.11
C SER A 358 2.63 -13.53 -10.39
N PRO A 359 3.78 -14.14 -10.76
CA PRO A 359 3.85 -15.05 -11.90
C PRO A 359 3.00 -16.31 -11.72
N ALA A 360 2.94 -16.87 -10.51
CA ALA A 360 2.10 -18.05 -10.24
C ALA A 360 0.61 -17.72 -10.47
N MET A 361 0.13 -16.55 -10.05
CA MET A 361 -1.23 -16.12 -10.30
C MET A 361 -1.52 -15.92 -11.79
N VAL A 362 -0.58 -15.34 -12.55
CA VAL A 362 -0.70 -15.24 -14.02
C VAL A 362 -0.77 -16.63 -14.64
N GLY A 363 0.03 -17.58 -14.18
CA GLY A 363 -0.03 -18.98 -14.60
C GLY A 363 -1.39 -19.63 -14.33
N ILE A 364 -1.95 -19.41 -13.13
CA ILE A 364 -3.30 -19.89 -12.76
C ILE A 364 -4.35 -19.29 -13.69
N MET A 365 -4.28 -17.98 -13.97
CA MET A 365 -5.19 -17.31 -14.91
C MET A 365 -5.12 -17.93 -16.30
N CYS A 366 -3.92 -18.21 -16.82
CA CYS A 366 -3.73 -18.88 -18.09
C CYS A 366 -4.34 -20.28 -18.10
N LEU A 367 -4.16 -21.06 -17.03
CA LEU A 367 -4.76 -22.39 -16.89
C LEU A 367 -6.29 -22.34 -16.83
N VAL A 368 -6.87 -21.40 -16.12
CA VAL A 368 -8.33 -21.20 -16.06
C VAL A 368 -8.89 -20.92 -17.45
N ILE A 369 -8.28 -20.00 -18.19
CA ILE A 369 -8.69 -19.69 -19.57
C ILE A 369 -8.49 -20.90 -20.47
N ALA A 370 -7.33 -21.54 -20.42
CA ALA A 370 -7.02 -22.71 -21.24
C ALA A 370 -8.08 -23.82 -21.06
N ASN A 371 -8.45 -24.10 -19.80
CA ASN A 371 -9.46 -25.10 -19.48
C ASN A 371 -10.85 -24.69 -19.97
N ALA A 372 -11.29 -23.44 -19.70
CA ALA A 372 -12.58 -22.94 -20.13
C ALA A 372 -12.74 -22.95 -21.66
N ILE A 373 -11.71 -22.51 -22.38
CA ILE A 373 -11.71 -22.50 -23.85
C ILE A 373 -11.62 -23.93 -24.43
N SER A 374 -10.81 -24.82 -23.82
CA SER A 374 -10.73 -26.23 -24.25
C SER A 374 -12.09 -26.94 -24.16
N ILE A 375 -12.83 -26.71 -23.08
CA ILE A 375 -14.19 -27.22 -22.92
C ILE A 375 -15.08 -26.68 -24.04
N GLY A 376 -15.07 -25.34 -24.25
CA GLY A 376 -15.86 -24.70 -25.29
C GLY A 376 -15.55 -25.19 -26.70
N VAL A 377 -14.28 -25.41 -27.00
CA VAL A 377 -13.85 -25.99 -28.31
C VAL A 377 -14.38 -27.42 -28.48
N ARG A 378 -14.33 -28.22 -27.42
CA ARG A 378 -14.85 -29.61 -27.48
C ARG A 378 -16.37 -29.66 -27.68
N GLU A 379 -17.12 -28.83 -26.93
CA GLU A 379 -18.59 -28.75 -27.04
C GLU A 379 -19.06 -28.27 -28.41
N ARG A 380 -18.29 -27.36 -29.03
CA ARG A 380 -18.66 -26.72 -30.32
C ARG A 380 -17.89 -27.29 -31.53
N ARG A 381 -17.31 -28.51 -31.41
CA ARG A 381 -16.49 -29.10 -32.45
C ARG A 381 -17.25 -29.28 -33.76
N THR A 382 -18.53 -29.68 -33.68
CA THR A 382 -19.40 -29.84 -34.86
C THR A 382 -19.70 -28.51 -35.53
N GLU A 383 -20.01 -27.43 -34.73
CA GLU A 383 -20.22 -26.10 -35.28
C GLU A 383 -18.98 -25.58 -36.03
N MET A 384 -17.78 -25.84 -35.49
CA MET A 384 -16.52 -25.45 -36.14
C MET A 384 -16.28 -26.22 -37.45
N ALA A 385 -16.65 -27.49 -37.49
CA ALA A 385 -16.60 -28.27 -38.72
C ALA A 385 -17.56 -27.73 -39.79
N VAL A 386 -18.81 -27.39 -39.39
CA VAL A 386 -19.82 -26.75 -40.29
C VAL A 386 -19.33 -25.41 -40.82
N LEU A 387 -18.72 -24.56 -39.98
CA LEU A 387 -18.12 -23.29 -40.43
C LEU A 387 -17.07 -23.52 -41.52
N LYS A 388 -16.22 -24.57 -41.40
CA LYS A 388 -15.22 -24.92 -42.41
C LYS A 388 -15.85 -25.40 -43.72
N VAL A 389 -16.93 -26.17 -43.64
CA VAL A 389 -17.70 -26.58 -44.84
C VAL A 389 -18.29 -25.36 -45.54
N LEU A 390 -18.76 -24.36 -44.80
CA LEU A 390 -19.27 -23.07 -45.31
C LEU A 390 -18.19 -22.13 -45.86
N GLY A 391 -16.90 -22.59 -45.93
CA GLY A 391 -15.82 -21.82 -46.53
C GLY A 391 -15.02 -20.95 -45.55
N PHE A 392 -15.26 -21.02 -44.25
CA PHE A 392 -14.41 -20.34 -43.28
C PHE A 392 -13.02 -20.95 -43.20
N GLN A 393 -12.01 -20.15 -43.38
CA GLN A 393 -10.62 -20.61 -43.31
C GLN A 393 -10.24 -20.98 -41.85
N PRO A 394 -9.28 -21.90 -41.65
CA PRO A 394 -8.82 -22.27 -40.31
C PRO A 394 -8.37 -21.07 -39.44
N ARG A 395 -7.83 -20.01 -40.07
CA ARG A 395 -7.48 -18.75 -39.40
C ARG A 395 -8.68 -17.99 -38.82
N HIS A 396 -9.85 -18.10 -39.47
CA HIS A 396 -11.08 -17.46 -38.96
C HIS A 396 -11.59 -18.19 -37.73
N VAL A 397 -11.51 -19.52 -37.70
CA VAL A 397 -11.86 -20.33 -36.52
C VAL A 397 -10.89 -20.01 -35.35
N LEU A 398 -9.58 -19.91 -35.64
CA LEU A 398 -8.59 -19.47 -34.66
C LEU A 398 -8.92 -18.12 -34.08
N ALA A 399 -9.18 -17.12 -34.96
CA ALA A 399 -9.52 -15.74 -34.53
C ALA A 399 -10.79 -15.68 -33.70
N LEU A 400 -11.79 -16.53 -34.01
CA LEU A 400 -13.04 -16.61 -33.27
C LEU A 400 -12.80 -17.09 -31.83
N VAL A 401 -12.03 -18.16 -31.66
CA VAL A 401 -11.73 -18.75 -30.34
C VAL A 401 -10.86 -17.80 -29.49
N LEU A 402 -9.79 -17.27 -30.10
CA LEU A 402 -8.93 -16.26 -29.42
C LEU A 402 -9.72 -15.01 -29.04
N GLY A 403 -10.56 -14.53 -29.94
CA GLY A 403 -11.35 -13.33 -29.70
C GLY A 403 -12.39 -13.49 -28.56
N GLU A 404 -13.03 -14.67 -28.47
CA GLU A 404 -13.90 -14.98 -27.32
C GLU A 404 -13.12 -14.91 -25.99
N ALA A 405 -11.92 -15.49 -25.92
CA ALA A 405 -11.07 -15.46 -24.74
C ALA A 405 -10.63 -14.03 -24.40
N VAL A 406 -10.14 -13.27 -25.39
CA VAL A 406 -9.67 -11.89 -25.21
C VAL A 406 -10.78 -10.97 -24.74
N LEU A 407 -11.98 -11.11 -25.28
CA LEU A 407 -13.14 -10.32 -24.83
C LEU A 407 -13.43 -10.51 -23.35
N VAL A 408 -13.49 -11.75 -22.88
CA VAL A 408 -13.74 -12.05 -21.46
C VAL A 408 -12.59 -11.49 -20.60
N GLY A 409 -11.35 -11.69 -21.02
CA GLY A 409 -10.17 -11.24 -20.27
C GLY A 409 -10.07 -9.72 -20.19
N VAL A 410 -10.30 -9.01 -21.30
CA VAL A 410 -10.29 -7.53 -21.32
C VAL A 410 -11.37 -6.97 -20.40
N LEU A 411 -12.59 -7.48 -20.51
CA LEU A 411 -13.72 -6.98 -19.71
C LEU A 411 -13.52 -7.30 -18.22
N ALA A 412 -13.08 -8.51 -17.90
CA ALA A 412 -12.77 -8.88 -16.52
C ALA A 412 -11.63 -8.03 -15.94
N GLY A 413 -10.55 -7.85 -16.70
CA GLY A 413 -9.40 -7.04 -16.32
C GLY A 413 -9.73 -5.56 -16.15
N ALA A 414 -10.53 -4.98 -17.08
CA ALA A 414 -10.95 -3.59 -17.01
C ALA A 414 -11.88 -3.34 -15.82
N MET A 415 -12.86 -4.21 -15.60
CA MET A 415 -13.78 -4.10 -14.46
C MET A 415 -13.07 -4.27 -13.14
N ALA A 416 -12.17 -5.24 -13.02
CA ALA A 416 -11.37 -5.46 -11.81
C ALA A 416 -10.48 -4.25 -11.50
N ALA A 417 -9.78 -3.71 -12.49
CA ALA A 417 -8.93 -2.53 -12.34
C ALA A 417 -9.74 -1.29 -11.97
N PHE A 418 -10.86 -1.05 -12.65
CA PHE A 418 -11.74 0.10 -12.38
C PHE A 418 -12.31 0.06 -10.95
N ILE A 419 -12.83 -1.09 -10.54
CA ILE A 419 -13.42 -1.26 -9.21
C ILE A 419 -12.34 -1.17 -8.11
N SER A 420 -11.16 -1.73 -8.34
CA SER A 420 -10.05 -1.59 -7.40
C SER A 420 -9.62 -0.13 -7.27
N TRP A 421 -9.47 0.59 -8.38
CA TRP A 421 -9.09 1.99 -8.40
C TRP A 421 -10.15 2.89 -7.74
N PHE A 422 -11.42 2.72 -8.12
CA PHE A 422 -12.52 3.52 -7.60
C PHE A 422 -12.83 3.16 -6.14
N GLY A 423 -12.92 1.87 -5.81
CA GLY A 423 -13.30 1.40 -4.48
C GLY A 423 -12.22 1.72 -3.43
N ILE A 424 -10.98 1.29 -3.66
CA ILE A 424 -9.88 1.53 -2.72
C ILE A 424 -9.52 3.02 -2.67
N GLY A 425 -9.56 3.73 -3.82
CA GLY A 425 -9.31 5.17 -3.87
C GLY A 425 -10.28 5.99 -3.02
N ASN A 426 -11.56 5.61 -3.00
CA ASN A 426 -12.57 6.29 -2.18
C ASN A 426 -12.51 5.92 -0.70
N LEU A 427 -11.94 4.77 -0.34
CA LEU A 427 -11.75 4.38 1.07
C LEU A 427 -10.70 5.23 1.78
N LYS A 428 -9.88 5.99 1.04
CA LYS A 428 -8.83 6.87 1.59
C LYS A 428 -8.05 6.19 2.72
N LEU A 429 -7.62 4.94 2.50
CA LEU A 429 -6.89 4.17 3.51
C LEU A 429 -5.56 4.85 3.79
N GLN A 430 -5.37 5.25 5.03
CA GLN A 430 -4.14 5.89 5.48
C GLN A 430 -3.34 4.92 6.34
N ILE A 431 -2.08 4.73 5.99
CA ILE A 431 -1.15 3.94 6.78
C ILE A 431 -0.30 4.93 7.60
N ALA A 432 -0.39 4.82 8.92
CA ALA A 432 0.38 5.66 9.83
C ALA A 432 1.87 5.69 9.42
N PHE A 433 2.47 6.86 9.36
CA PHE A 433 3.86 7.14 8.95
C PHE A 433 4.18 6.98 7.43
N PHE A 434 3.33 6.28 6.65
CA PHE A 434 3.63 5.96 5.26
C PHE A 434 2.75 6.71 4.25
N GLY A 435 1.67 7.35 4.71
CA GLY A 435 0.77 8.12 3.87
C GLY A 435 -0.42 7.34 3.31
N ALA A 436 -1.06 7.89 2.27
CA ALA A 436 -2.27 7.31 1.70
C ALA A 436 -1.98 6.08 0.84
N PHE A 437 -2.71 4.99 1.08
CA PHE A 437 -2.68 3.81 0.23
C PHE A 437 -3.64 4.00 -0.94
N ILE A 438 -3.11 4.36 -2.10
CA ILE A 438 -3.89 4.70 -3.29
C ILE A 438 -3.54 3.74 -4.43
N VAL A 439 -4.54 3.22 -5.11
CA VAL A 439 -4.33 2.42 -6.33
C VAL A 439 -3.86 3.36 -7.45
N PRO A 440 -2.68 3.12 -8.04
CA PRO A 440 -2.18 3.97 -9.12
C PRO A 440 -3.12 3.98 -10.32
N THR A 441 -3.30 5.14 -10.97
CA THR A 441 -4.11 5.27 -12.19
C THR A 441 -3.63 4.37 -13.33
N GLN A 442 -2.35 4.03 -13.33
CA GLN A 442 -1.76 3.07 -14.26
C GLN A 442 -2.41 1.67 -14.19
N ALA A 443 -3.02 1.31 -13.06
CA ALA A 443 -3.75 0.05 -12.91
C ALA A 443 -4.90 -0.07 -13.92
N LEU A 444 -5.54 1.04 -14.33
CA LEU A 444 -6.58 1.09 -15.34
C LEU A 444 -6.09 0.63 -16.73
N ILE A 445 -4.80 0.72 -17.00
CA ILE A 445 -4.17 0.26 -18.24
C ILE A 445 -3.67 -1.18 -18.05
N TYR A 446 -3.02 -1.47 -16.92
CA TYR A 446 -2.45 -2.79 -16.66
C TYR A 446 -3.50 -3.89 -16.51
N GLY A 447 -4.67 -3.60 -15.94
CA GLY A 447 -5.74 -4.59 -15.78
C GLY A 447 -6.22 -5.16 -17.13
N PRO A 448 -6.69 -4.32 -18.07
CA PRO A 448 -7.07 -4.77 -19.40
C PRO A 448 -5.91 -5.41 -20.17
N ALA A 449 -4.70 -4.83 -20.11
CA ALA A 449 -3.52 -5.38 -20.78
C ALA A 449 -3.16 -6.78 -20.28
N LEU A 450 -3.22 -7.00 -18.97
CA LEU A 450 -3.05 -8.30 -18.34
C LEU A 450 -4.14 -9.30 -18.85
N GLY A 451 -5.40 -8.83 -18.90
CA GLY A 451 -6.51 -9.61 -19.43
C GLY A 451 -6.26 -10.08 -20.87
N VAL A 452 -5.74 -9.20 -21.73
CA VAL A 452 -5.34 -9.57 -23.11
C VAL A 452 -4.21 -10.61 -23.10
N ALA A 453 -3.12 -10.30 -22.38
CA ALA A 453 -1.94 -11.17 -22.36
C ALA A 453 -2.27 -12.58 -21.87
N VAL A 454 -2.97 -12.69 -20.75
CA VAL A 454 -3.35 -13.98 -20.15
C VAL A 454 -4.33 -14.75 -21.06
N SER A 455 -5.28 -14.02 -21.67
CA SER A 455 -6.26 -14.63 -22.58
C SER A 455 -5.58 -15.20 -23.84
N VAL A 456 -4.65 -14.45 -24.42
CA VAL A 456 -3.89 -14.94 -25.58
C VAL A 456 -3.04 -16.14 -25.19
N LEU A 457 -2.24 -16.02 -24.12
CA LEU A 457 -1.35 -17.10 -23.68
C LEU A 457 -2.13 -18.38 -23.30
N GLY A 458 -3.21 -18.23 -22.52
CA GLY A 458 -4.01 -19.37 -22.09
C GLY A 458 -4.80 -20.03 -23.20
N SER A 459 -5.26 -19.27 -24.21
CA SER A 459 -6.11 -19.80 -25.27
C SER A 459 -5.38 -20.27 -26.52
N ILE A 460 -4.08 -20.01 -26.70
CA ILE A 460 -3.31 -20.43 -27.87
C ILE A 460 -3.42 -21.95 -28.12
N GLY A 461 -3.19 -22.78 -27.11
CA GLY A 461 -3.27 -24.23 -27.25
C GLY A 461 -4.65 -24.74 -27.71
N PRO A 462 -5.73 -24.39 -26.97
CA PRO A 462 -7.09 -24.73 -27.38
C PRO A 462 -7.49 -24.19 -28.75
N ALA A 463 -7.09 -22.93 -29.06
CA ALA A 463 -7.40 -22.34 -30.37
C ALA A 463 -6.70 -23.01 -31.54
N LEU A 464 -5.47 -23.45 -31.36
CA LEU A 464 -4.76 -24.29 -32.35
C LEU A 464 -5.45 -25.67 -32.53
N SER A 465 -5.93 -26.26 -31.44
CA SER A 465 -6.72 -27.50 -31.51
C SER A 465 -8.03 -27.28 -32.30
N ALA A 466 -8.72 -26.16 -32.10
CA ALA A 466 -9.91 -25.78 -32.88
C ALA A 466 -9.58 -25.59 -34.38
N LYS A 467 -8.45 -24.90 -34.67
CA LYS A 467 -7.97 -24.74 -36.05
C LYS A 467 -7.75 -26.06 -36.76
N ASN A 468 -7.29 -27.09 -36.06
CA ASN A 468 -6.90 -28.39 -36.64
C ASN A 468 -8.06 -29.40 -36.67
N VAL A 469 -9.28 -29.06 -36.30
CA VAL A 469 -10.46 -29.95 -36.41
C VAL A 469 -10.65 -30.40 -37.85
N LYS A 470 -10.60 -31.72 -38.08
CA LYS A 470 -10.82 -32.32 -39.40
C LYS A 470 -12.32 -32.54 -39.61
N VAL A 471 -12.85 -32.04 -40.74
CA VAL A 471 -14.27 -32.14 -41.10
C VAL A 471 -14.71 -33.58 -41.21
N ALA A 472 -13.92 -34.42 -41.89
CA ALA A 472 -14.23 -35.83 -42.09
C ALA A 472 -14.43 -36.62 -40.78
N GLU A 473 -13.56 -36.38 -39.76
CA GLU A 473 -13.64 -37.07 -38.47
C GLU A 473 -14.90 -36.70 -37.68
N VAL A 474 -15.41 -35.46 -37.84
CA VAL A 474 -16.60 -34.99 -37.14
C VAL A 474 -17.86 -35.58 -37.71
N PHE A 475 -17.95 -35.66 -39.05
CA PHE A 475 -19.16 -36.20 -39.71
C PHE A 475 -19.18 -37.73 -39.69
N ALA A 476 -18.03 -38.43 -39.72
CA ALA A 476 -17.97 -39.87 -39.56
C ALA A 476 -18.44 -40.41 -38.20
N LYS A 477 -18.54 -39.57 -37.17
CA LYS A 477 -19.08 -39.93 -35.83
C LYS A 477 -20.60 -39.66 -35.69
N VAL A 478 -21.19 -38.99 -36.64
CA VAL A 478 -22.61 -38.60 -36.62
C VAL A 478 -23.43 -39.50 -37.59
N ALA A 479 -22.77 -40.15 -38.54
CA ALA A 479 -23.28 -41.20 -39.36
C ALA A 479 -23.13 -42.58 -38.69
#